data_ad4fe4d0a327e010d5ca01feb69eb704
#
_entry.id   ad4fe4d0a327e010d5ca01feb69eb704
#
_cell.length_a   1.000
_cell.length_b   1.000
_cell.length_c   1.000
_cell.angle_alpha   90.00
_cell.angle_beta   90.00
_cell.angle_gamma   90.00
#
_symmetry.space_group_name_H-M   'P 1'
#
loop_
_entity.id
_entity.type
_entity.pdbx_description
1 polymer ?
#
loop_
_entity_poly.entity_id
_entity_poly.type
_entity_poly.pdbx_seq_one_letter_code
_entity_poly.pdbx_strand_id
1 'polypeptide(L)'
;MNGKTKRIVMAIAAVGALGLAAPALAQSQIPTEGEKVDGAPLEVKRDWGTFKLADRIAAKVKAGEKINYVFSYQASGIPLFSPQYAAGFETGCKMGNEIYPMECASIAPVQTDANAQVSQIEAKLAAGEIDCISIEPVTSDSTTAIVNKLMDQGIPVFTAGVTSRGHEFTNFTQVPMREGQTAAKIVLDWMKANGKDLKVFAVSGGDPTQFWAQGRMQGFVETIKAAIPDANFVTTHENGLNVSYEPGPTYDAYRTFLSANPEVQFIENVDIGAEHANRAIESLNKTGQVFTIGWNVSKGQLDGIEKGLQVAALDQRWSDQAAFGGPACAQFLKNGVILPNTQTLLPIMADGVAAARVELDKILGAQ
;
A
#
# COMPACT_ATOMS: atom_id res chain seq x y z
N MET A 1 -17.30 38.06 -73.58
CA MET A 1 -16.24 38.11 -72.59
C MET A 1 -16.77 37.42 -71.34
N ASN A 2 -16.38 36.16 -71.13
CA ASN A 2 -16.91 35.30 -70.06
C ASN A 2 -16.01 35.30 -68.86
N GLY A 3 -16.46 35.89 -67.74
CA GLY A 3 -15.79 35.80 -66.44
C GLY A 3 -16.29 34.61 -65.64
N LYS A 4 -15.46 33.54 -65.48
CA LYS A 4 -15.76 32.42 -64.59
C LYS A 4 -15.31 32.71 -63.18
N THR A 5 -16.28 32.93 -62.25
CA THR A 5 -16.03 33.03 -60.85
C THR A 5 -15.79 31.64 -60.23
N LYS A 6 -14.59 31.37 -59.77
CA LYS A 6 -14.26 30.14 -59.00
C LYS A 6 -14.75 30.30 -57.55
N ARG A 7 -15.71 29.49 -57.17
CA ARG A 7 -16.08 29.30 -55.73
C ARG A 7 -15.07 28.38 -55.07
N ILE A 8 -14.36 28.91 -54.09
CA ILE A 8 -13.53 28.12 -53.18
C ILE A 8 -14.45 27.54 -52.12
N VAL A 9 -14.59 26.21 -52.10
CA VAL A 9 -15.25 25.47 -51.01
C VAL A 9 -14.19 25.22 -49.94
N MET A 10 -14.30 25.89 -48.80
CA MET A 10 -13.55 25.57 -47.59
C MET A 10 -14.17 24.31 -46.98
N ALA A 11 -13.45 23.20 -47.01
CA ALA A 11 -13.77 22.02 -46.25
C ALA A 11 -13.31 22.25 -44.78
N ILE A 12 -14.26 22.41 -43.86
CA ILE A 12 -14.01 22.42 -42.42
C ILE A 12 -13.79 20.99 -42.02
N ALA A 13 -12.53 20.60 -41.76
CA ALA A 13 -12.21 19.34 -41.13
C ALA A 13 -12.66 19.41 -39.66
N ALA A 14 -13.71 18.67 -39.32
CA ALA A 14 -14.09 18.43 -37.94
C ALA A 14 -13.00 17.53 -37.29
N VAL A 15 -12.13 18.12 -36.49
CA VAL A 15 -11.25 17.38 -35.60
C VAL A 15 -12.13 16.76 -34.52
N GLY A 16 -12.48 15.49 -34.69
CA GLY A 16 -13.11 14.70 -33.64
C GLY A 16 -12.14 14.60 -32.45
N ALA A 17 -12.52 15.21 -31.34
CA ALA A 17 -11.87 14.99 -30.05
C ALA A 17 -12.09 13.51 -29.69
N LEU A 18 -11.12 12.65 -30.01
CA LEU A 18 -10.96 11.36 -29.38
C LEU A 18 -10.68 11.65 -27.90
N GLY A 19 -11.71 11.58 -27.08
CA GLY A 19 -11.56 11.54 -25.65
C GLY A 19 -10.76 10.30 -25.30
N LEU A 20 -9.46 10.46 -25.08
CA LEU A 20 -8.64 9.46 -24.45
C LEU A 20 -9.22 9.24 -23.06
N ALA A 21 -9.99 8.15 -22.88
CA ALA A 21 -10.35 7.71 -21.56
C ALA A 21 -9.02 7.48 -20.80
N ALA A 22 -8.83 8.18 -19.68
CA ALA A 22 -7.71 7.94 -18.81
C ALA A 22 -7.67 6.43 -18.50
N PRO A 23 -6.51 5.77 -18.58
CA PRO A 23 -6.44 4.37 -18.20
C PRO A 23 -6.96 4.22 -16.78
N ALA A 24 -7.90 3.32 -16.57
CA ALA A 24 -8.35 2.99 -15.23
C ALA A 24 -7.13 2.45 -14.44
N LEU A 25 -6.97 2.88 -13.20
CA LEU A 25 -6.01 2.23 -12.31
C LEU A 25 -6.30 0.72 -12.29
N ALA A 26 -5.25 -0.08 -12.17
CA ALA A 26 -5.40 -1.53 -12.11
C ALA A 26 -6.48 -1.88 -11.06
N GLN A 27 -7.40 -2.77 -11.45
CA GLN A 27 -8.43 -3.28 -10.53
C GLN A 27 -7.76 -3.88 -9.28
N SER A 28 -8.53 -4.00 -8.20
CA SER A 28 -8.08 -4.63 -6.96
C SER A 28 -7.22 -5.87 -7.21
N GLN A 29 -6.09 -5.96 -6.53
CA GLN A 29 -5.17 -7.10 -6.60
C GLN A 29 -5.60 -8.27 -5.70
N ILE A 30 -6.80 -8.20 -5.11
CA ILE A 30 -7.31 -9.24 -4.22
C ILE A 30 -7.52 -10.52 -5.02
N PRO A 31 -6.80 -11.61 -4.69
CA PRO A 31 -6.94 -12.88 -5.41
C PRO A 31 -8.32 -13.49 -5.16
N THR A 32 -8.84 -14.20 -6.15
CA THR A 32 -10.13 -14.92 -6.09
C THR A 32 -9.96 -16.43 -6.02
N GLU A 33 -8.76 -16.94 -6.29
CA GLU A 33 -8.41 -18.35 -6.30
C GLU A 33 -7.24 -18.62 -5.33
N GLY A 34 -7.14 -19.84 -4.81
CA GLY A 34 -6.12 -20.21 -3.84
C GLY A 34 -6.02 -21.71 -3.61
N GLU A 35 -5.28 -22.08 -2.55
CA GLU A 35 -5.12 -23.45 -2.13
C GLU A 35 -6.45 -24.02 -1.62
N LYS A 36 -6.89 -25.14 -2.19
CA LYS A 36 -8.09 -25.84 -1.73
C LYS A 36 -7.76 -26.82 -0.60
N VAL A 37 -8.50 -26.71 0.49
CA VAL A 37 -8.41 -27.61 1.64
C VAL A 37 -9.58 -28.58 1.60
N ASP A 38 -9.29 -29.87 1.65
CA ASP A 38 -10.31 -30.92 1.65
C ASP A 38 -10.72 -31.28 3.08
N GLY A 39 -12.01 -31.55 3.27
CA GLY A 39 -12.55 -32.12 4.50
C GLY A 39 -13.56 -31.25 5.24
N ALA A 40 -14.40 -31.92 6.06
CA ALA A 40 -15.29 -31.30 7.04
C ALA A 40 -15.19 -32.09 8.36
N PRO A 41 -14.80 -31.45 9.50
CA PRO A 41 -14.47 -30.03 9.64
C PRO A 41 -13.18 -29.65 8.93
N LEU A 42 -13.01 -28.34 8.55
CA LEU A 42 -11.80 -27.88 7.90
C LEU A 42 -10.58 -28.10 8.78
N GLU A 43 -9.67 -28.91 8.28
CA GLU A 43 -8.39 -29.23 8.94
C GLU A 43 -7.25 -28.91 7.98
N VAL A 44 -6.28 -28.08 8.41
CA VAL A 44 -5.19 -27.60 7.58
C VAL A 44 -3.86 -27.97 8.23
N LYS A 45 -3.04 -28.73 7.52
CA LYS A 45 -1.68 -29.06 7.95
C LYS A 45 -0.69 -28.02 7.45
N ARG A 46 0.17 -27.56 8.33
CA ARG A 46 1.25 -26.61 8.07
C ARG A 46 2.51 -27.06 8.81
N ASP A 47 3.64 -26.46 8.49
CA ASP A 47 4.94 -26.77 9.16
C ASP A 47 4.90 -26.49 10.67
N TRP A 48 4.09 -25.52 11.10
CA TRP A 48 3.90 -25.16 12.50
C TRP A 48 2.90 -26.08 13.24
N GLY A 49 2.16 -26.93 12.54
CA GLY A 49 1.19 -27.83 13.15
C GLY A 49 -0.08 -28.04 12.33
N THR A 50 -1.16 -28.45 12.99
CA THR A 50 -2.46 -28.68 12.37
C THR A 50 -3.49 -27.71 12.94
N PHE A 51 -4.04 -26.85 12.08
CA PHE A 51 -5.22 -26.06 12.40
C PHE A 51 -6.47 -26.92 12.26
N LYS A 52 -7.39 -26.81 13.20
CA LYS A 52 -8.72 -27.42 13.12
C LYS A 52 -9.76 -26.33 13.41
N LEU A 53 -10.70 -26.14 12.48
CA LEU A 53 -11.77 -25.16 12.66
C LEU A 53 -12.58 -25.47 13.92
N ALA A 54 -12.87 -24.45 14.73
CA ALA A 54 -13.65 -24.60 15.97
C ALA A 54 -15.06 -25.18 15.68
N ASP A 55 -15.51 -26.13 16.48
CA ASP A 55 -16.79 -26.81 16.29
C ASP A 55 -17.98 -25.83 16.25
N ARG A 56 -17.93 -24.76 17.06
CA ARG A 56 -18.98 -23.70 17.04
C ARG A 56 -19.05 -22.96 15.69
N ILE A 57 -17.89 -22.70 15.07
CA ILE A 57 -17.81 -22.02 13.77
C ILE A 57 -18.27 -22.99 12.67
N ALA A 58 -17.81 -24.24 12.72
CA ALA A 58 -18.24 -25.28 11.79
C ALA A 58 -19.77 -25.49 11.84
N ALA A 59 -20.37 -25.44 13.04
CA ALA A 59 -21.82 -25.54 13.21
C ALA A 59 -22.56 -24.36 12.57
N LYS A 60 -22.11 -23.12 12.78
CA LYS A 60 -22.65 -21.92 12.12
C LYS A 60 -22.60 -22.05 10.59
N VAL A 61 -21.42 -22.42 10.06
CA VAL A 61 -21.22 -22.59 8.61
C VAL A 61 -22.14 -23.66 8.05
N LYS A 62 -22.28 -24.80 8.73
CA LYS A 62 -23.20 -25.88 8.34
C LYS A 62 -24.65 -25.45 8.35
N ALA A 63 -25.03 -24.61 9.30
CA ALA A 63 -26.42 -24.08 9.44
C ALA A 63 -26.71 -22.92 8.47
N GLY A 64 -25.69 -22.39 7.75
CA GLY A 64 -25.84 -21.22 6.91
C GLY A 64 -26.03 -19.92 7.71
N GLU A 65 -25.63 -19.92 8.99
CA GLU A 65 -25.71 -18.75 9.86
C GLU A 65 -24.61 -17.74 9.54
N LYS A 66 -24.85 -16.47 9.88
CA LYS A 66 -23.82 -15.42 9.75
C LYS A 66 -22.61 -15.71 10.61
N ILE A 67 -21.43 -15.47 10.07
CA ILE A 67 -20.17 -15.48 10.83
C ILE A 67 -19.79 -14.06 11.26
N ASN A 68 -19.12 -13.94 12.39
CA ASN A 68 -18.55 -12.69 12.88
C ASN A 68 -17.13 -12.51 12.30
N TYR A 69 -17.00 -11.62 11.34
CA TYR A 69 -15.72 -11.19 10.79
C TYR A 69 -15.25 -9.93 11.49
N VAL A 70 -14.03 -9.96 12.02
CA VAL A 70 -13.37 -8.80 12.65
C VAL A 70 -12.18 -8.38 11.84
N PHE A 71 -12.02 -7.08 11.64
CA PHE A 71 -10.79 -6.47 11.12
C PHE A 71 -10.14 -5.61 12.18
N SER A 72 -8.89 -5.93 12.57
CA SER A 72 -8.09 -5.14 13.50
C SER A 72 -6.95 -4.46 12.78
N TYR A 73 -6.80 -3.13 12.94
CA TYR A 73 -5.72 -2.38 12.33
C TYR A 73 -5.07 -1.41 13.33
N GLN A 74 -3.87 -0.93 12.99
CA GLN A 74 -2.95 -0.29 13.96
C GLN A 74 -3.43 1.04 14.53
N ALA A 75 -4.23 1.82 13.79
CA ALA A 75 -4.75 3.09 14.28
C ALA A 75 -5.93 3.60 13.45
N SER A 76 -6.89 4.29 14.11
CA SER A 76 -8.03 4.94 13.48
C SER A 76 -7.86 6.45 13.27
N GLY A 77 -6.82 7.07 13.81
CA GLY A 77 -6.57 8.51 13.78
C GLY A 77 -5.43 8.99 12.88
N ILE A 78 -4.82 8.13 12.06
CA ILE A 78 -3.71 8.53 11.18
C ILE A 78 -4.26 9.09 9.86
N PRO A 79 -3.98 10.35 9.51
CA PRO A 79 -4.39 10.93 8.23
C PRO A 79 -3.90 10.11 7.03
N LEU A 80 -4.68 10.06 5.95
CA LEU A 80 -4.46 9.27 4.72
C LEU A 80 -4.52 7.75 4.91
N PHE A 81 -3.94 7.21 5.97
CA PHE A 81 -3.91 5.78 6.27
C PHE A 81 -5.27 5.27 6.77
N SER A 82 -5.76 5.83 7.89
CA SER A 82 -6.97 5.32 8.55
C SER A 82 -8.22 5.37 7.66
N PRO A 83 -8.47 6.44 6.88
CA PRO A 83 -9.60 6.47 5.94
C PRO A 83 -9.53 5.41 4.86
N GLN A 84 -8.33 5.09 4.34
CA GLN A 84 -8.16 4.05 3.33
C GLN A 84 -8.42 2.66 3.89
N TYR A 85 -7.96 2.40 5.12
CA TYR A 85 -8.24 1.14 5.81
C TYR A 85 -9.74 0.99 6.14
N ALA A 86 -10.41 2.05 6.58
CA ALA A 86 -11.85 2.03 6.82
C ALA A 86 -12.64 1.75 5.53
N ALA A 87 -12.34 2.46 4.43
CA ALA A 87 -12.99 2.23 3.14
C ALA A 87 -12.70 0.83 2.58
N GLY A 88 -11.47 0.34 2.76
CA GLY A 88 -11.08 -1.01 2.39
C GLY A 88 -11.85 -2.07 3.18
N PHE A 89 -11.99 -1.90 4.49
CA PHE A 89 -12.79 -2.80 5.33
C PHE A 89 -14.25 -2.89 4.87
N GLU A 90 -14.89 -1.75 4.58
CA GLU A 90 -16.27 -1.73 4.06
C GLU A 90 -16.39 -2.49 2.73
N THR A 91 -15.40 -2.28 1.84
CA THR A 91 -15.32 -3.00 0.56
C THR A 91 -15.14 -4.50 0.79
N GLY A 92 -14.23 -4.89 1.66
CA GLY A 92 -13.94 -6.28 1.99
C GLY A 92 -15.12 -6.98 2.65
N CYS A 93 -15.84 -6.28 3.53
CA CYS A 93 -17.09 -6.80 4.13
C CYS A 93 -18.14 -7.07 3.05
N LYS A 94 -18.34 -6.14 2.12
CA LYS A 94 -19.29 -6.32 1.01
C LYS A 94 -18.89 -7.51 0.13
N MET A 95 -17.63 -7.57 -0.30
CA MET A 95 -17.12 -8.68 -1.13
C MET A 95 -17.24 -10.04 -0.41
N GLY A 96 -16.94 -10.08 0.89
CA GLY A 96 -17.10 -11.28 1.70
C GLY A 96 -18.55 -11.73 1.80
N ASN A 97 -19.47 -10.78 1.99
CA ASN A 97 -20.92 -11.06 2.03
C ASN A 97 -21.50 -11.58 0.69
N GLU A 98 -20.89 -11.26 -0.44
CA GLU A 98 -21.25 -11.86 -1.74
C GLU A 98 -20.89 -13.35 -1.80
N ILE A 99 -19.93 -13.80 -0.98
CA ILE A 99 -19.47 -15.19 -0.91
C ILE A 99 -20.23 -15.93 0.19
N TYR A 100 -20.24 -15.40 1.42
CA TYR A 100 -20.86 -16.00 2.60
C TYR A 100 -21.42 -14.93 3.55
N PRO A 101 -22.60 -15.12 4.17
CA PRO A 101 -23.18 -14.15 5.09
C PRO A 101 -22.27 -13.83 6.28
N MET A 102 -21.93 -12.55 6.46
CA MET A 102 -21.05 -12.09 7.54
C MET A 102 -21.64 -10.89 8.29
N GLU A 103 -21.38 -10.84 9.58
CA GLU A 103 -21.47 -9.63 10.39
C GLU A 103 -20.06 -9.09 10.60
N CYS A 104 -19.83 -7.88 10.14
CA CYS A 104 -18.49 -7.32 10.08
C CYS A 104 -18.29 -6.24 11.14
N ALA A 105 -17.15 -6.26 11.82
CA ALA A 105 -16.74 -5.22 12.75
C ALA A 105 -15.28 -4.85 12.53
N SER A 106 -14.95 -3.57 12.63
CA SER A 106 -13.55 -3.11 12.68
C SER A 106 -13.20 -2.59 14.07
N ILE A 107 -11.97 -2.82 14.50
CA ILE A 107 -11.41 -2.35 15.75
C ILE A 107 -10.02 -1.77 15.53
N ALA A 108 -9.74 -0.62 16.13
CA ALA A 108 -8.41 0.00 16.10
C ALA A 108 -8.24 0.94 17.29
N PRO A 109 -7.06 1.05 17.88
CA PRO A 109 -6.75 2.16 18.78
C PRO A 109 -6.81 3.48 18.01
N VAL A 110 -6.99 4.61 18.72
CA VAL A 110 -7.00 5.93 18.05
C VAL A 110 -5.61 6.27 17.51
N GLN A 111 -4.58 6.01 18.31
CA GLN A 111 -3.17 6.16 17.95
C GLN A 111 -2.52 4.79 17.86
N THR A 112 -1.39 4.70 17.15
CA THR A 112 -0.62 3.47 17.04
C THR A 112 -0.19 2.98 18.44
N ASP A 113 -0.81 1.90 18.91
CA ASP A 113 -0.56 1.27 20.20
C ASP A 113 -0.76 -0.24 20.10
N ALA A 114 0.34 -0.97 20.14
CA ALA A 114 0.35 -2.42 20.02
C ALA A 114 -0.38 -3.14 21.17
N ASN A 115 -0.27 -2.63 22.40
CA ASN A 115 -0.92 -3.23 23.57
C ASN A 115 -2.43 -2.99 23.52
N ALA A 116 -2.85 -1.79 23.13
CA ALA A 116 -4.26 -1.48 22.96
C ALA A 116 -4.88 -2.34 21.84
N GLN A 117 -4.17 -2.54 20.71
CA GLN A 117 -4.63 -3.40 19.64
C GLN A 117 -4.86 -4.84 20.12
N VAL A 118 -3.89 -5.44 20.80
CA VAL A 118 -4.01 -6.80 21.34
C VAL A 118 -5.14 -6.89 22.36
N SER A 119 -5.27 -5.92 23.26
CA SER A 119 -6.33 -5.89 24.29
C SER A 119 -7.73 -5.80 23.66
N GLN A 120 -7.91 -5.05 22.58
CA GLN A 120 -9.18 -4.98 21.86
C GLN A 120 -9.52 -6.32 21.19
N ILE A 121 -8.54 -7.02 20.61
CA ILE A 121 -8.75 -8.36 20.04
C ILE A 121 -9.13 -9.34 21.15
N GLU A 122 -8.43 -9.33 22.30
CA GLU A 122 -8.73 -10.22 23.41
C GLU A 122 -10.12 -9.98 24.00
N ALA A 123 -10.57 -8.74 24.08
CA ALA A 123 -11.91 -8.40 24.53
C ALA A 123 -12.98 -8.98 23.60
N LYS A 124 -12.83 -8.86 22.28
CA LYS A 124 -13.71 -9.47 21.27
C LYS A 124 -13.69 -10.99 21.31
N LEU A 125 -12.50 -11.58 21.50
CA LEU A 125 -12.35 -13.03 21.65
C LEU A 125 -13.08 -13.55 22.88
N ALA A 126 -12.90 -12.89 24.03
CA ALA A 126 -13.59 -13.26 25.27
C ALA A 126 -15.12 -13.13 25.21
N ALA A 127 -15.62 -12.18 24.43
CA ALA A 127 -17.04 -12.02 24.15
C ALA A 127 -17.61 -13.06 23.16
N GLY A 128 -16.76 -13.89 22.53
CA GLY A 128 -17.18 -14.84 21.50
C GLY A 128 -17.59 -14.19 20.17
N GLU A 129 -17.13 -12.99 19.91
CA GLU A 129 -17.51 -12.15 18.77
C GLU A 129 -16.54 -12.28 17.58
N ILE A 130 -15.69 -13.31 17.55
CA ILE A 130 -14.76 -13.57 16.45
C ILE A 130 -14.95 -14.98 15.93
N ASP A 131 -15.39 -15.13 14.69
CA ASP A 131 -15.42 -16.41 13.97
C ASP A 131 -14.31 -16.47 12.90
N CYS A 132 -13.84 -15.30 12.44
CA CYS A 132 -12.68 -15.11 11.58
C CYS A 132 -12.14 -13.69 11.76
N ILE A 133 -10.84 -13.52 11.66
CA ILE A 133 -10.22 -12.21 11.84
C ILE A 133 -9.13 -11.94 10.80
N SER A 134 -9.07 -10.69 10.33
CA SER A 134 -7.92 -10.14 9.65
C SER A 134 -7.25 -9.10 10.54
N ILE A 135 -5.93 -9.11 10.60
CA ILE A 135 -5.16 -8.22 11.45
C ILE A 135 -4.11 -7.49 10.60
N GLU A 136 -4.07 -6.17 10.74
CA GLU A 136 -2.92 -5.36 10.31
C GLU A 136 -2.12 -5.03 11.57
N PRO A 137 -1.01 -5.75 11.83
CA PRO A 137 -0.24 -5.61 13.06
C PRO A 137 0.44 -4.25 13.20
N VAL A 138 0.49 -3.70 14.41
CA VAL A 138 1.36 -2.55 14.70
C VAL A 138 2.83 -2.92 14.48
N THR A 139 3.23 -4.09 14.97
CA THR A 139 4.52 -4.73 14.65
C THR A 139 4.33 -6.24 14.53
N SER A 140 5.20 -6.91 13.79
CA SER A 140 5.14 -8.37 13.66
C SER A 140 5.15 -9.08 15.01
N ASP A 141 6.01 -8.66 15.91
CA ASP A 141 6.19 -9.33 17.21
C ASP A 141 5.02 -9.10 18.17
N SER A 142 4.39 -7.92 18.12
CA SER A 142 3.32 -7.57 19.07
C SER A 142 2.07 -8.43 18.95
N THR A 143 1.80 -8.98 17.76
CA THR A 143 0.59 -9.76 17.50
C THR A 143 0.82 -11.26 17.39
N THR A 144 2.08 -11.73 17.41
CA THR A 144 2.41 -13.15 17.27
C THR A 144 1.65 -14.04 18.28
N ALA A 145 1.65 -13.66 19.56
CA ALA A 145 1.01 -14.45 20.60
C ALA A 145 -0.51 -14.53 20.44
N ILE A 146 -1.16 -13.43 20.11
CA ILE A 146 -2.62 -13.41 19.94
C ILE A 146 -3.04 -14.13 18.65
N VAL A 147 -2.26 -14.04 17.58
CA VAL A 147 -2.49 -14.81 16.34
C VAL A 147 -2.44 -16.30 16.62
N ASN A 148 -1.38 -16.79 17.28
CA ASN A 148 -1.26 -18.19 17.64
C ASN A 148 -2.41 -18.66 18.54
N LYS A 149 -2.77 -17.88 19.57
CA LYS A 149 -3.91 -18.16 20.45
C LYS A 149 -5.23 -18.32 19.69
N LEU A 150 -5.51 -17.45 18.71
CA LEU A 150 -6.69 -17.53 17.87
C LEU A 150 -6.69 -18.78 17.00
N MET A 151 -5.57 -19.06 16.33
CA MET A 151 -5.39 -20.24 15.49
C MET A 151 -5.51 -21.53 16.28
N ASP A 152 -4.92 -21.62 17.48
CA ASP A 152 -5.03 -22.77 18.39
C ASP A 152 -6.48 -23.00 18.86
N GLN A 153 -7.29 -21.96 18.92
CA GLN A 153 -8.73 -22.04 19.22
C GLN A 153 -9.60 -22.34 17.99
N GLY A 154 -8.98 -22.59 16.85
CA GLY A 154 -9.68 -22.90 15.59
C GLY A 154 -10.38 -21.70 14.96
N ILE A 155 -9.89 -20.50 15.23
CA ILE A 155 -10.34 -19.24 14.60
C ILE A 155 -9.34 -18.89 13.50
N PRO A 156 -9.75 -18.88 12.22
CA PRO A 156 -8.84 -18.54 11.12
C PRO A 156 -8.38 -17.09 11.19
N VAL A 157 -7.07 -16.88 11.03
CA VAL A 157 -6.42 -15.57 11.03
C VAL A 157 -5.74 -15.31 9.70
N PHE A 158 -5.93 -14.11 9.19
CA PHE A 158 -5.25 -13.55 8.04
C PHE A 158 -4.57 -12.25 8.46
N THR A 159 -3.48 -11.85 7.79
CA THR A 159 -2.84 -10.57 8.07
C THR A 159 -2.84 -9.67 6.85
N ALA A 160 -2.77 -8.37 7.07
CA ALA A 160 -2.68 -7.33 6.05
C ALA A 160 -1.54 -6.38 6.39
N GLY A 161 -0.95 -5.72 5.40
CA GLY A 161 0.15 -4.77 5.59
C GLY A 161 1.42 -5.40 6.17
N VAL A 162 1.41 -5.76 7.43
CA VAL A 162 2.53 -6.37 8.17
C VAL A 162 2.19 -7.81 8.54
N THR A 163 3.13 -8.74 8.41
CA THR A 163 2.99 -10.13 8.87
C THR A 163 3.15 -10.22 10.38
N SER A 164 2.52 -11.21 11.04
CA SER A 164 2.60 -11.36 12.50
C SER A 164 3.77 -12.23 12.98
N ARG A 165 4.47 -12.93 12.15
CA ARG A 165 5.37 -14.05 12.52
C ARG A 165 4.65 -15.19 13.28
N GLY A 166 3.33 -15.22 13.27
CA GLY A 166 2.50 -16.25 13.88
C GLY A 166 2.09 -17.32 12.88
N HIS A 167 1.00 -18.00 13.23
CA HIS A 167 0.46 -19.12 12.46
C HIS A 167 -0.67 -18.70 11.49
N GLU A 168 -0.76 -17.41 11.14
CA GLU A 168 -1.76 -16.95 10.17
C GLU A 168 -1.69 -17.71 8.85
N PHE A 169 -2.83 -17.90 8.21
CA PHE A 169 -2.88 -18.65 6.95
C PHE A 169 -2.22 -17.91 5.81
N THR A 170 -2.46 -16.62 5.73
CA THR A 170 -2.08 -15.82 4.56
C THR A 170 -1.89 -14.39 4.97
N ASN A 171 -1.04 -13.69 4.25
CA ASN A 171 -0.93 -12.24 4.36
C ASN A 171 -1.07 -11.55 3.01
N PHE A 172 -1.73 -10.39 3.06
CA PHE A 172 -1.85 -9.44 1.98
C PHE A 172 -0.95 -8.26 2.34
N THR A 173 0.33 -8.36 1.99
CA THR A 173 1.39 -7.65 2.68
C THR A 173 2.35 -6.94 1.76
N GLN A 174 3.27 -6.25 2.39
CA GLN A 174 4.42 -5.59 1.81
C GLN A 174 5.65 -6.48 1.96
N VAL A 175 6.57 -6.37 1.00
CA VAL A 175 7.91 -6.97 1.07
C VAL A 175 8.92 -5.85 0.87
N PRO A 176 9.30 -5.14 1.95
CA PRO A 176 10.01 -3.85 1.86
C PRO A 176 11.26 -3.87 0.99
N MET A 177 12.08 -4.92 1.09
CA MET A 177 13.28 -5.07 0.25
C MET A 177 12.93 -5.11 -1.25
N ARG A 178 11.89 -5.85 -1.64
CA ARG A 178 11.45 -5.92 -3.05
C ARG A 178 10.80 -4.61 -3.52
N GLU A 179 10.14 -3.92 -2.62
CA GLU A 179 9.55 -2.60 -2.90
C GLU A 179 10.65 -1.59 -3.23
N GLY A 180 11.71 -1.52 -2.42
CA GLY A 180 12.88 -0.69 -2.71
C GLY A 180 13.57 -1.06 -4.02
N GLN A 181 13.73 -2.36 -4.31
CA GLN A 181 14.25 -2.82 -5.61
C GLN A 181 13.36 -2.38 -6.77
N THR A 182 12.04 -2.41 -6.59
CA THR A 182 11.07 -1.94 -7.60
C THR A 182 11.20 -0.43 -7.82
N ALA A 183 11.29 0.35 -6.73
CA ALA A 183 11.52 1.80 -6.81
C ALA A 183 12.78 2.13 -7.59
N ALA A 184 13.90 1.45 -7.29
CA ALA A 184 15.16 1.63 -7.99
C ALA A 184 15.06 1.31 -9.49
N LYS A 185 14.40 0.22 -9.86
CA LYS A 185 14.18 -0.15 -11.28
C LYS A 185 13.39 0.93 -12.02
N ILE A 186 12.31 1.45 -11.40
CA ILE A 186 11.52 2.54 -11.98
C ILE A 186 12.40 3.76 -12.23
N VAL A 187 13.26 4.13 -11.28
CA VAL A 187 14.19 5.26 -11.42
C VAL A 187 15.20 5.02 -12.53
N LEU A 188 15.80 3.84 -12.60
CA LEU A 188 16.75 3.49 -13.67
C LEU A 188 16.11 3.53 -15.06
N ASP A 189 14.89 2.99 -15.20
CA ASP A 189 14.14 3.02 -16.45
C ASP A 189 13.78 4.46 -16.84
N TRP A 190 13.36 5.27 -15.87
CA TRP A 190 13.08 6.69 -16.09
C TRP A 190 14.35 7.46 -16.48
N MET A 191 15.48 7.23 -15.80
CA MET A 191 16.77 7.84 -16.18
C MET A 191 17.13 7.53 -17.62
N LYS A 192 17.03 6.26 -18.02
CA LYS A 192 17.29 5.82 -19.39
C LYS A 192 16.34 6.48 -20.41
N ALA A 193 15.04 6.51 -20.11
CA ALA A 193 14.03 7.09 -21.01
C ALA A 193 14.19 8.61 -21.19
N ASN A 194 14.72 9.31 -20.18
CA ASN A 194 14.89 10.77 -20.17
C ASN A 194 16.34 11.23 -20.41
N GLY A 195 17.26 10.33 -20.72
CA GLY A 195 18.67 10.64 -20.96
C GLY A 195 19.36 11.27 -19.75
N LYS A 196 18.98 10.85 -18.53
CA LYS A 196 19.57 11.35 -17.28
C LYS A 196 20.75 10.47 -16.86
N ASP A 197 21.86 11.09 -16.45
CA ASP A 197 23.03 10.43 -15.85
C ASP A 197 23.19 10.96 -14.41
N LEU A 198 22.41 10.40 -13.48
CA LEU A 198 22.46 10.80 -12.08
C LEU A 198 23.45 9.91 -11.32
N LYS A 199 24.26 10.52 -10.46
CA LYS A 199 25.32 9.84 -9.70
C LYS A 199 25.20 10.04 -8.19
N VAL A 200 24.52 11.09 -7.72
CA VAL A 200 24.45 11.41 -6.30
C VAL A 200 23.03 11.25 -5.78
N PHE A 201 22.86 10.30 -4.89
CA PHE A 201 21.58 9.87 -4.36
C PHE A 201 21.50 10.07 -2.84
N ALA A 202 20.27 10.16 -2.33
CA ALA A 202 19.97 10.10 -0.91
C ALA A 202 18.72 9.27 -0.68
N VAL A 203 18.60 8.67 0.50
CA VAL A 203 17.41 7.97 0.97
C VAL A 203 16.93 8.60 2.28
N SER A 204 15.62 8.65 2.48
CA SER A 204 14.98 9.36 3.59
C SER A 204 13.67 8.71 4.01
N GLY A 205 13.22 9.00 5.23
CA GLY A 205 11.94 8.59 5.76
C GLY A 205 11.56 9.35 7.01
N GLY A 206 10.29 9.32 7.39
CA GLY A 206 9.78 9.93 8.61
C GLY A 206 10.36 9.29 9.87
N ASP A 207 10.56 7.97 9.85
CA ASP A 207 11.35 7.21 10.80
C ASP A 207 12.15 6.13 10.06
N PRO A 208 13.42 6.46 9.68
CA PRO A 208 14.28 5.53 8.95
C PRO A 208 14.71 4.29 9.75
N THR A 209 14.40 4.21 11.04
CA THR A 209 14.75 3.05 11.88
C THR A 209 13.73 1.92 11.78
N GLN A 210 12.56 2.18 11.23
CA GLN A 210 11.52 1.16 11.05
C GLN A 210 11.98 0.06 10.09
N PHE A 211 11.64 -1.20 10.39
CA PHE A 211 12.07 -2.35 9.58
C PHE A 211 11.65 -2.23 8.11
N TRP A 212 10.46 -1.70 7.85
CA TRP A 212 9.98 -1.47 6.49
C TRP A 212 10.75 -0.36 5.77
N ALA A 213 11.11 0.72 6.49
CA ALA A 213 11.93 1.80 5.93
C ALA A 213 13.35 1.30 5.61
N GLN A 214 13.96 0.56 6.53
CA GLN A 214 15.26 -0.09 6.33
C GLN A 214 15.26 -0.97 5.08
N GLY A 215 14.27 -1.85 4.94
CA GLY A 215 14.17 -2.74 3.79
C GLY A 215 14.00 -1.99 2.46
N ARG A 216 13.15 -0.96 2.41
CA ARG A 216 12.96 -0.13 1.20
C ARG A 216 14.25 0.59 0.82
N MET A 217 14.86 1.32 1.75
CA MET A 217 16.12 2.01 1.52
C MET A 217 17.24 1.05 1.08
N GLN A 218 17.39 -0.10 1.75
CA GLN A 218 18.39 -1.10 1.39
C GLN A 218 18.17 -1.62 -0.03
N GLY A 219 16.94 -2.02 -0.37
CA GLY A 219 16.61 -2.53 -1.70
C GLY A 219 16.89 -1.50 -2.79
N PHE A 220 16.61 -0.23 -2.54
CA PHE A 220 16.90 0.87 -3.45
C PHE A 220 18.40 1.06 -3.61
N VAL A 221 19.15 1.23 -2.51
CA VAL A 221 20.60 1.48 -2.51
C VAL A 221 21.36 0.36 -3.23
N GLU A 222 21.07 -0.91 -2.88
CA GLU A 222 21.76 -2.05 -3.48
C GLU A 222 21.49 -2.16 -4.98
N THR A 223 20.25 -1.92 -5.41
CA THR A 223 19.87 -2.00 -6.83
C THR A 223 20.49 -0.87 -7.66
N ILE A 224 20.50 0.37 -7.14
CA ILE A 224 21.16 1.49 -7.82
C ILE A 224 22.67 1.25 -7.91
N LYS A 225 23.34 0.85 -6.83
CA LYS A 225 24.79 0.57 -6.83
C LYS A 225 25.16 -0.58 -7.78
N ALA A 226 24.31 -1.59 -7.90
CA ALA A 226 24.55 -2.69 -8.85
C ALA A 226 24.47 -2.23 -10.31
N ALA A 227 23.57 -1.30 -10.63
CA ALA A 227 23.40 -0.75 -11.99
C ALA A 227 24.37 0.40 -12.29
N ILE A 228 24.74 1.19 -11.30
CA ILE A 228 25.62 2.36 -11.39
C ILE A 228 26.73 2.21 -10.33
N PRO A 229 27.84 1.51 -10.65
CA PRO A 229 28.89 1.21 -9.67
C PRO A 229 29.57 2.44 -9.05
N ASP A 230 29.56 3.58 -9.74
CA ASP A 230 30.07 4.87 -9.30
C ASP A 230 29.01 5.76 -8.63
N ALA A 231 27.81 5.23 -8.34
CA ALA A 231 26.79 5.95 -7.61
C ALA A 231 27.25 6.27 -6.18
N ASN A 232 27.16 7.54 -5.81
CA ASN A 232 27.44 8.04 -4.46
C ASN A 232 26.11 8.23 -3.69
N PHE A 233 26.04 7.68 -2.49
CA PHE A 233 24.91 7.84 -1.59
C PHE A 233 25.32 8.71 -0.40
N VAL A 234 24.72 9.90 -0.29
CA VAL A 234 24.93 10.81 0.86
C VAL A 234 24.28 10.24 2.13
N THR A 235 23.15 9.55 1.96
CA THR A 235 22.50 8.75 3.02
C THR A 235 22.18 7.36 2.49
N THR A 236 22.25 6.34 3.36
CA THR A 236 21.97 4.92 3.06
C THR A 236 20.92 4.38 4.05
N HIS A 237 20.57 3.11 3.98
CA HIS A 237 19.69 2.49 4.95
C HIS A 237 20.26 2.51 6.39
N GLU A 238 21.58 2.57 6.56
CA GLU A 238 22.23 2.64 7.88
C GLU A 238 22.13 4.02 8.54
N ASN A 239 22.05 5.07 7.72
CA ASN A 239 22.03 6.48 8.16
C ASN A 239 21.01 7.31 7.37
N GLY A 240 19.84 6.73 7.06
CA GLY A 240 18.78 7.39 6.32
C GLY A 240 18.39 8.75 6.92
N LEU A 241 18.13 9.72 6.06
CA LEU A 241 17.72 11.05 6.50
C LEU A 241 16.36 10.95 7.21
N ASN A 242 16.33 11.27 8.50
CA ASN A 242 15.09 11.38 9.26
C ASN A 242 14.43 12.73 8.99
N VAL A 243 13.24 12.72 8.40
CA VAL A 243 12.53 13.94 8.00
C VAL A 243 11.26 14.19 8.81
N SER A 244 10.91 13.30 9.77
CA SER A 244 9.64 13.36 10.50
C SER A 244 8.41 13.04 9.63
N TYR A 245 7.23 12.92 10.25
CA TYR A 245 5.93 12.78 9.59
C TYR A 245 5.13 14.08 9.58
N GLU A 246 5.59 15.10 10.31
CA GLU A 246 4.91 16.38 10.42
C GLU A 246 5.26 17.28 9.21
N PRO A 247 4.28 17.87 8.51
CA PRO A 247 4.51 18.60 7.25
C PRO A 247 5.56 19.71 7.33
N GLY A 248 5.55 20.52 8.39
CA GLY A 248 6.52 21.62 8.58
C GLY A 248 7.94 21.11 8.78
N PRO A 249 8.18 20.33 9.86
CA PRO A 249 9.47 19.69 10.10
C PRO A 249 10.01 18.90 8.92
N THR A 250 9.17 18.16 8.19
CA THR A 250 9.57 17.40 7.00
C THR A 250 10.11 18.33 5.90
N TYR A 251 9.40 19.42 5.61
CA TYR A 251 9.84 20.41 4.63
C TYR A 251 11.18 21.05 5.05
N ASP A 252 11.31 21.47 6.31
CA ASP A 252 12.51 22.12 6.83
C ASP A 252 13.72 21.17 6.82
N ALA A 253 13.52 19.89 7.13
CA ALA A 253 14.56 18.86 7.06
C ALA A 253 15.11 18.72 5.64
N TYR A 254 14.24 18.60 4.62
CA TYR A 254 14.69 18.54 3.22
C TYR A 254 15.36 19.81 2.75
N ARG A 255 14.84 20.97 3.11
CA ARG A 255 15.43 22.25 2.74
C ARG A 255 16.84 22.38 3.33
N THR A 256 17.01 22.03 4.60
CA THR A 256 18.32 22.05 5.29
C THR A 256 19.27 21.07 4.65
N PHE A 257 18.83 19.83 4.42
CA PHE A 257 19.63 18.77 3.82
C PHE A 257 20.13 19.14 2.42
N LEU A 258 19.23 19.61 1.53
CA LEU A 258 19.57 20.01 0.17
C LEU A 258 20.44 21.28 0.09
N SER A 259 20.39 22.14 1.10
CA SER A 259 21.29 23.29 1.22
C SER A 259 22.69 22.88 1.65
N ALA A 260 22.79 21.88 2.53
CA ALA A 260 24.05 21.33 3.02
C ALA A 260 24.74 20.38 2.01
N ASN A 261 23.95 19.74 1.13
CA ASN A 261 24.42 18.76 0.13
C ASN A 261 23.95 19.17 -1.27
N PRO A 262 24.53 20.25 -1.84
CA PRO A 262 24.07 20.82 -3.11
C PRO A 262 24.28 19.88 -4.31
N GLU A 263 25.12 18.87 -4.19
CA GLU A 263 25.43 17.85 -5.19
C GLU A 263 24.36 16.77 -5.33
N VAL A 264 23.43 16.62 -4.38
CA VAL A 264 22.36 15.61 -4.43
C VAL A 264 21.48 15.84 -5.65
N GLN A 265 21.27 14.77 -6.41
CA GLN A 265 20.50 14.77 -7.66
C GLN A 265 19.22 13.95 -7.56
N PHE A 266 19.13 13.00 -6.62
CA PHE A 266 17.96 12.16 -6.44
C PHE A 266 17.71 11.84 -4.97
N ILE A 267 16.42 11.87 -4.57
CA ILE A 267 15.99 11.49 -3.21
C ILE A 267 14.91 10.42 -3.32
N GLU A 268 15.14 9.26 -2.71
CA GLU A 268 14.09 8.34 -2.35
C GLU A 268 13.52 8.74 -1.00
N ASN A 269 12.21 8.95 -0.91
CA ASN A 269 11.49 9.01 0.35
C ASN A 269 10.64 7.76 0.51
N VAL A 270 10.89 6.97 1.57
CA VAL A 270 10.28 5.64 1.75
C VAL A 270 8.88 5.67 2.39
N ASP A 271 8.29 6.85 2.51
CA ASP A 271 6.94 7.07 3.07
C ASP A 271 6.21 8.28 2.46
N ILE A 272 5.44 9.04 3.25
CA ILE A 272 4.58 10.15 2.80
C ILE A 272 5.32 11.49 2.58
N GLY A 273 6.63 11.56 2.82
CA GLY A 273 7.39 12.83 2.86
C GLY A 273 7.77 13.42 1.50
N ALA A 274 7.61 12.68 0.39
CA ALA A 274 8.10 13.11 -0.93
C ALA A 274 7.50 14.43 -1.43
N GLU A 275 6.24 14.75 -1.11
CA GLU A 275 5.63 16.02 -1.47
C GLU A 275 6.36 17.23 -0.84
N HIS A 276 6.89 17.05 0.37
CA HIS A 276 7.64 18.09 1.08
C HIS A 276 9.05 18.23 0.51
N ALA A 277 9.67 17.12 0.05
CA ALA A 277 10.91 17.16 -0.71
C ALA A 277 10.73 17.94 -2.02
N ASN A 278 9.64 17.70 -2.76
CA ASN A 278 9.31 18.44 -3.99
C ASN A 278 9.19 19.95 -3.72
N ARG A 279 8.50 20.35 -2.65
CA ARG A 279 8.38 21.77 -2.24
C ARG A 279 9.73 22.37 -1.87
N ALA A 280 10.60 21.63 -1.17
CA ALA A 280 11.95 22.09 -0.83
C ALA A 280 12.79 22.29 -2.09
N ILE A 281 12.75 21.37 -3.06
CA ILE A 281 13.40 21.48 -4.36
C ILE A 281 12.97 22.76 -5.11
N GLU A 282 11.65 23.01 -5.18
CA GLU A 282 11.11 24.23 -5.80
C GLU A 282 11.62 25.50 -5.09
N SER A 283 11.56 25.52 -3.74
CA SER A 283 11.97 26.69 -2.95
C SER A 283 13.46 27.04 -3.06
N LEU A 284 14.29 26.03 -3.35
CA LEU A 284 15.73 26.18 -3.56
C LEU A 284 16.11 26.38 -5.03
N ASN A 285 15.14 26.53 -5.94
CA ASN A 285 15.35 26.65 -7.39
C ASN A 285 16.14 25.49 -7.99
N LYS A 286 15.96 24.28 -7.49
CA LYS A 286 16.63 23.04 -7.95
C LYS A 286 15.76 22.20 -8.88
N THR A 287 14.64 22.72 -9.38
CA THR A 287 13.77 22.05 -10.35
C THR A 287 14.56 21.64 -11.59
N GLY A 288 14.42 20.37 -12.01
CA GLY A 288 15.19 19.79 -13.13
C GLY A 288 16.62 19.36 -12.79
N GLN A 289 17.11 19.67 -11.58
CA GLN A 289 18.41 19.26 -11.07
C GLN A 289 18.29 18.14 -10.02
N VAL A 290 17.25 18.18 -9.19
CA VAL A 290 16.95 17.17 -8.17
C VAL A 290 15.60 16.57 -8.46
N PHE A 291 15.50 15.24 -8.35
CA PHE A 291 14.28 14.46 -8.57
C PHE A 291 13.97 13.59 -7.37
N THR A 292 12.73 13.13 -7.27
CA THR A 292 12.29 12.29 -6.16
C THR A 292 11.52 11.05 -6.63
N ILE A 293 11.41 10.06 -5.75
CA ILE A 293 10.41 9.01 -5.76
C ILE A 293 9.87 8.87 -4.35
N GLY A 294 8.57 8.56 -4.19
CA GLY A 294 7.96 8.46 -2.87
C GLY A 294 6.96 7.33 -2.76
N TRP A 295 6.60 6.99 -1.53
CA TRP A 295 5.55 6.04 -1.21
C TRP A 295 4.25 6.74 -0.85
N ASN A 296 3.18 5.99 -1.03
CA ASN A 296 1.81 6.45 -0.84
C ASN A 296 1.39 7.50 -1.88
N VAL A 297 0.11 7.82 -1.90
CA VAL A 297 -0.42 8.79 -2.86
C VAL A 297 -1.01 9.96 -2.10
N SER A 298 -0.48 11.15 -2.34
CA SER A 298 -1.05 12.40 -1.87
C SER A 298 -1.25 13.38 -3.03
N LYS A 299 -2.09 14.40 -2.84
CA LYS A 299 -2.28 15.45 -3.85
C LYS A 299 -0.95 16.11 -4.23
N GLY A 300 -0.11 16.39 -3.23
CA GLY A 300 1.20 17.02 -3.46
C GLY A 300 2.18 16.13 -4.21
N GLN A 301 2.15 14.82 -4.02
CA GLN A 301 2.97 13.90 -4.81
C GLN A 301 2.50 13.83 -6.27
N LEU A 302 1.17 13.75 -6.50
CA LEU A 302 0.62 13.79 -7.86
C LEU A 302 0.97 15.09 -8.59
N ASP A 303 0.93 16.25 -7.89
CA ASP A 303 1.40 17.53 -8.42
C ASP A 303 2.90 17.49 -8.76
N GLY A 304 3.71 16.85 -7.91
CA GLY A 304 5.14 16.68 -8.14
C GLY A 304 5.45 15.86 -9.40
N ILE A 305 4.65 14.82 -9.68
CA ILE A 305 4.78 14.01 -10.89
C ILE A 305 4.42 14.85 -12.13
N GLU A 306 3.31 15.58 -12.11
CA GLU A 306 2.88 16.44 -13.23
C GLU A 306 3.90 17.55 -13.54
N LYS A 307 4.57 18.08 -12.51
CA LYS A 307 5.64 19.08 -12.66
C LYS A 307 6.99 18.48 -13.08
N GLY A 308 7.12 17.16 -13.16
CA GLY A 308 8.38 16.49 -13.47
C GLY A 308 9.44 16.56 -12.35
N LEU A 309 9.03 16.83 -11.11
CA LEU A 309 9.87 16.78 -9.91
C LEU A 309 9.97 15.37 -9.34
N GLN A 310 8.90 14.63 -9.43
CA GLN A 310 8.78 13.26 -8.89
C GLN A 310 8.59 12.26 -10.03
N VAL A 311 9.34 11.15 -9.97
CA VAL A 311 9.31 10.10 -10.99
C VAL A 311 8.06 9.25 -10.87
N ALA A 312 7.74 8.85 -9.64
CA ALA A 312 6.55 8.06 -9.34
C ALA A 312 6.13 8.23 -7.88
N ALA A 313 4.85 7.96 -7.61
CA ALA A 313 4.34 7.68 -6.27
C ALA A 313 3.99 6.19 -6.19
N LEU A 314 4.54 5.49 -5.19
CA LEU A 314 4.34 4.06 -5.02
C LEU A 314 3.18 3.83 -4.05
N ASP A 315 2.01 3.54 -4.59
CA ASP A 315 0.81 3.24 -3.80
C ASP A 315 0.92 1.84 -3.19
N GLN A 316 0.90 1.78 -1.88
CA GLN A 316 0.89 0.52 -1.12
C GLN A 316 -0.45 -0.20 -1.20
N ARG A 317 -1.49 0.42 -1.75
CA ARG A 317 -2.83 -0.15 -1.87
C ARG A 317 -3.44 -0.50 -0.49
N TRP A 318 -3.39 0.44 0.44
CA TRP A 318 -3.91 0.24 1.80
C TRP A 318 -5.37 -0.18 1.84
N SER A 319 -6.20 0.37 0.95
CA SER A 319 -7.60 -0.05 0.84
C SER A 319 -7.75 -1.51 0.39
N ASP A 320 -6.92 -1.99 -0.55
CA ASP A 320 -6.94 -3.40 -0.96
C ASP A 320 -6.44 -4.33 0.16
N GLN A 321 -5.42 -3.89 0.90
CA GLN A 321 -4.92 -4.64 2.06
C GLN A 321 -6.02 -4.85 3.11
N ALA A 322 -6.79 -3.81 3.42
CA ALA A 322 -7.90 -3.90 4.35
C ALA A 322 -9.08 -4.70 3.78
N ALA A 323 -9.32 -4.62 2.47
CA ALA A 323 -10.40 -5.33 1.80
C ALA A 323 -10.15 -6.84 1.67
N PHE A 324 -8.90 -7.29 1.71
CA PHE A 324 -8.52 -8.70 1.54
C PHE A 324 -9.17 -9.64 2.55
N GLY A 325 -9.26 -9.25 3.83
CA GLY A 325 -9.66 -10.12 4.92
C GLY A 325 -11.08 -10.68 4.81
N GLY A 326 -12.06 -9.88 4.35
CA GLY A 326 -13.43 -10.32 4.17
C GLY A 326 -13.58 -11.49 3.20
N PRO A 327 -13.12 -11.35 1.93
CA PRO A 327 -13.08 -12.46 0.97
C PRO A 327 -12.25 -13.66 1.44
N ALA A 328 -11.11 -13.44 2.10
CA ALA A 328 -10.27 -14.52 2.62
C ALA A 328 -11.02 -15.38 3.66
N CYS A 329 -11.66 -14.74 4.61
CA CYS A 329 -12.53 -15.41 5.60
C CYS A 329 -13.66 -16.17 4.93
N ALA A 330 -14.40 -15.52 4.04
CA ALA A 330 -15.56 -16.11 3.39
C ALA A 330 -15.18 -17.31 2.49
N GLN A 331 -14.11 -17.21 1.72
CA GLN A 331 -13.59 -18.28 0.87
C GLN A 331 -13.12 -19.48 1.70
N PHE A 332 -12.40 -19.22 2.80
CA PHE A 332 -11.95 -20.28 3.68
C PHE A 332 -13.12 -21.02 4.32
N LEU A 333 -14.03 -20.29 4.94
CA LEU A 333 -15.12 -20.90 5.70
C LEU A 333 -16.16 -21.61 4.82
N LYS A 334 -16.52 -21.03 3.65
CA LYS A 334 -17.51 -21.61 2.74
C LYS A 334 -16.93 -22.69 1.84
N ASN A 335 -15.79 -22.42 1.23
CA ASN A 335 -15.26 -23.19 0.11
C ASN A 335 -14.00 -23.99 0.47
N GLY A 336 -13.44 -23.83 1.68
CA GLY A 336 -12.16 -24.41 2.07
C GLY A 336 -10.99 -23.88 1.24
N VAL A 337 -11.05 -22.61 0.80
CA VAL A 337 -10.01 -22.02 -0.03
C VAL A 337 -9.18 -21.01 0.78
N ILE A 338 -7.87 -21.25 0.86
CA ILE A 338 -6.91 -20.32 1.43
C ILE A 338 -6.34 -19.48 0.28
N LEU A 339 -6.62 -18.19 0.28
CA LEU A 339 -6.09 -17.26 -0.72
C LEU A 339 -4.57 -17.13 -0.57
N PRO A 340 -3.81 -16.91 -1.67
CA PRO A 340 -2.35 -16.87 -1.60
C PRO A 340 -1.82 -15.60 -0.95
N ASN A 341 -0.61 -15.67 -0.41
CA ASN A 341 0.14 -14.48 -0.03
C ASN A 341 0.29 -13.56 -1.25
N THR A 342 -0.08 -12.31 -1.09
CA THR A 342 -0.08 -11.34 -2.19
C THR A 342 0.64 -10.07 -1.76
N GLN A 343 1.59 -9.64 -2.59
CA GLN A 343 2.26 -8.36 -2.41
C GLN A 343 1.50 -7.29 -3.18
N THR A 344 1.27 -6.15 -2.54
CA THR A 344 0.62 -4.99 -3.14
C THR A 344 1.61 -3.85 -3.31
N LEU A 345 1.74 -3.36 -4.53
CA LEU A 345 2.43 -2.11 -4.84
C LEU A 345 1.99 -1.67 -6.24
N LEU A 346 1.46 -0.46 -6.34
CA LEU A 346 1.07 0.12 -7.62
C LEU A 346 1.87 1.39 -7.88
N PRO A 347 2.79 1.40 -8.83
CA PRO A 347 3.48 2.62 -9.25
C PRO A 347 2.53 3.56 -9.99
N ILE A 348 2.38 4.78 -9.51
CA ILE A 348 1.67 5.87 -10.18
C ILE A 348 2.70 6.75 -10.86
N MET A 349 2.74 6.68 -12.17
CA MET A 349 3.58 7.49 -13.04
C MET A 349 2.74 8.57 -13.75
N ALA A 350 3.34 9.37 -14.61
CA ALA A 350 2.68 10.52 -15.24
C ALA A 350 1.36 10.18 -15.96
N ASP A 351 1.28 9.02 -16.60
CA ASP A 351 0.08 8.53 -17.30
C ASP A 351 -1.03 8.04 -16.34
N GLY A 352 -0.67 7.68 -15.10
CA GLY A 352 -1.60 7.22 -14.06
C GLY A 352 -2.16 8.34 -13.17
N VAL A 353 -1.62 9.57 -13.22
CA VAL A 353 -1.94 10.63 -12.26
C VAL A 353 -3.43 11.00 -12.26
N ALA A 354 -4.05 11.14 -13.43
CA ALA A 354 -5.45 11.52 -13.52
C ALA A 354 -6.38 10.49 -12.85
N ALA A 355 -6.13 9.21 -13.06
CA ALA A 355 -6.89 8.13 -12.44
C ALA A 355 -6.65 8.06 -10.92
N ALA A 356 -5.40 8.25 -10.48
CA ALA A 356 -5.03 8.27 -9.06
C ALA A 356 -5.70 9.44 -8.32
N ARG A 357 -5.83 10.63 -8.93
CA ARG A 357 -6.57 11.75 -8.34
C ARG A 357 -8.04 11.42 -8.10
N VAL A 358 -8.70 10.80 -9.09
CA VAL A 358 -10.11 10.41 -8.95
C VAL A 358 -10.30 9.41 -7.82
N GLU A 359 -9.39 8.43 -7.69
CA GLU A 359 -9.45 7.45 -6.59
C GLU A 359 -9.18 8.11 -5.23
N LEU A 360 -8.14 8.93 -5.13
CA LEU A 360 -7.81 9.64 -3.90
C LEU A 360 -8.95 10.59 -3.45
N ASP A 361 -9.57 11.33 -4.37
CA ASP A 361 -10.70 12.20 -4.04
C ASP A 361 -11.92 11.43 -3.57
N LYS A 362 -12.19 10.22 -4.08
CA LYS A 362 -13.24 9.34 -3.57
C LYS A 362 -12.96 8.90 -2.13
N ILE A 363 -11.72 8.50 -1.82
CA ILE A 363 -11.32 8.06 -0.49
C ILE A 363 -11.41 9.21 0.51
N LEU A 364 -10.93 10.41 0.14
CA LEU A 364 -10.91 11.58 1.02
C LEU A 364 -12.27 12.30 1.07
N GLY A 365 -13.10 12.19 0.06
CA GLY A 365 -14.43 12.83 -0.02
C GLY A 365 -15.56 12.01 0.61
N ALA A 366 -15.28 10.78 1.02
CA ALA A 366 -16.21 9.92 1.75
C ALA A 366 -16.21 10.17 3.27
N GLN A 367 -15.56 11.25 3.74
CA GLN A 367 -15.46 11.66 5.15
C GLN A 367 -16.56 12.64 5.56
#